data_3ca48248cc328231b57cf49b87290bf1
#
_entry.id   3ca48248cc328231b57cf49b87290bf1
#
_cell.length_a   1.000
_cell.length_b   1.000
_cell.length_c   1.000
_cell.angle_alpha   90.00
_cell.angle_beta   90.00
_cell.angle_gamma   90.00
#
_symmetry.space_group_name_H-M   'P 1'
#
loop_
_entity.id
_entity.type
_entity.pdbx_description
1 polymer ?
#
loop_
_entity_poly.entity_id
_entity_poly.type
_entity_poly.pdbx_seq_one_letter_code
_entity_poly.pdbx_strand_id
1 'polypeptide(L)'
;ALSSAASDVYKRQSIPYPTMEETWSIVAWNIGLVAASVLGFYWFRYGGTLSHDDKPEWDTIPTVVKEDIFFARATVPDLCALETVLKHPLRDEYTASAEDIDDAIHRIVPKDYKDSWQDLNTPLHAFKRVASGPRIDRPQHIFFIVGESIPQWSLDEPYKDLNICSGLWDFKDNPHTVQVPNFLPAGNVSRPSIVSMLSGVYDAGTEINEREAFWHEPLPTSLASQMKRLGYDTIYWYGGNASYGNFNHFGNAQGFDRVESASVFCGPDAPKTWVGVYDHVFLEHIEQEIKSLEHPTFHFIYTTSNHGPYKMEDSLLDYDPEKVMPNLGDDLKSNKKRNKELATYRYSDKAIFNFVNAMKEAFPDSLFVVTGDHSNLFGSLNNTSLIQRDYTLRDTFCTVGLLQHPAFTKDTITAPIGTHMSLMPTIIEAIAPKGFEYYSIVPSLFDEQPDTLVTPYQWITPHMMGDVRMDYGESNIPSYKPVEPIRPIDNHGDDARDWTLLTMWYI
;
A
#
# COMPACT_ATOMS: atom_id res chain seq x y z
N ALA A 1 -14.18 -38.31 -23.91
CA ALA A 1 -13.90 -38.27 -25.35
C ALA A 1 -12.69 -37.38 -25.69
N LEU A 2 -12.50 -36.23 -25.02
CA LEU A 2 -11.34 -35.34 -25.24
C LEU A 2 -10.02 -35.91 -24.66
N SER A 3 -10.09 -36.69 -23.57
CA SER A 3 -8.88 -37.28 -22.95
C SER A 3 -8.26 -38.42 -23.80
N SER A 4 -9.07 -39.13 -24.57
CA SER A 4 -8.55 -40.21 -25.45
C SER A 4 -7.89 -39.65 -26.71
N ALA A 5 -8.40 -38.55 -27.26
CA ALA A 5 -7.81 -37.89 -28.43
C ALA A 5 -6.47 -37.22 -28.07
N ALA A 6 -6.36 -36.58 -26.91
CA ALA A 6 -5.11 -36.01 -26.43
C ALA A 6 -4.05 -37.08 -26.15
N SER A 7 -4.44 -38.24 -25.60
CA SER A 7 -3.56 -39.38 -25.38
C SER A 7 -3.05 -39.98 -26.70
N ASP A 8 -3.88 -40.01 -27.74
CA ASP A 8 -3.51 -40.59 -29.05
C ASP A 8 -2.60 -39.65 -29.84
N VAL A 9 -2.79 -38.33 -29.71
CA VAL A 9 -1.87 -37.32 -30.27
C VAL A 9 -0.50 -37.38 -29.61
N TYR A 10 -0.48 -37.57 -28.30
CA TYR A 10 0.77 -37.67 -27.51
C TYR A 10 1.58 -38.92 -27.89
N LYS A 11 0.92 -40.04 -28.21
CA LYS A 11 1.58 -41.27 -28.64
C LYS A 11 2.16 -41.19 -30.06
N ARG A 12 1.74 -40.25 -30.87
CA ARG A 12 2.21 -40.10 -32.25
C ARG A 12 3.34 -39.07 -32.45
N GLN A 13 3.62 -38.27 -31.44
CA GLN A 13 4.73 -37.33 -31.44
C GLN A 13 5.97 -37.93 -30.77
N SER A 14 6.54 -38.96 -31.38
CA SER A 14 7.92 -39.31 -31.09
C SER A 14 8.82 -38.26 -31.75
N ILE A 15 9.27 -37.28 -31.00
CA ILE A 15 10.36 -36.40 -31.43
C ILE A 15 11.57 -37.32 -31.58
N PRO A 16 12.15 -37.48 -32.79
CA PRO A 16 13.30 -38.34 -32.97
C PRO A 16 14.45 -37.76 -32.12
N TYR A 17 14.79 -38.45 -31.06
CA TYR A 17 15.97 -38.12 -30.27
C TYR A 17 17.20 -38.49 -31.11
N PRO A 18 18.12 -37.56 -31.32
CA PRO A 18 19.32 -37.89 -32.13
C PRO A 18 20.14 -38.97 -31.42
N THR A 19 20.39 -40.06 -32.13
CA THR A 19 21.28 -41.11 -31.67
C THR A 19 22.71 -40.60 -31.76
N MET A 20 23.34 -40.33 -30.64
CA MET A 20 24.72 -39.86 -30.51
C MET A 20 25.58 -40.97 -29.92
N GLU A 21 26.69 -41.26 -30.55
CA GLU A 21 27.58 -42.34 -30.10
C GLU A 21 28.51 -41.94 -28.96
N GLU A 22 28.78 -40.65 -28.82
CA GLU A 22 29.69 -40.13 -27.78
C GLU A 22 28.94 -39.51 -26.61
N THR A 23 29.31 -39.88 -25.37
CA THR A 23 28.69 -39.39 -24.15
C THR A 23 28.71 -37.85 -24.04
N TRP A 24 29.80 -37.20 -24.51
CA TRP A 24 29.92 -35.74 -24.50
C TRP A 24 28.89 -35.05 -25.43
N SER A 25 28.61 -35.66 -26.57
CA SER A 25 27.61 -35.16 -27.51
C SER A 25 26.20 -35.21 -26.90
N ILE A 26 25.89 -36.28 -26.16
CA ILE A 26 24.62 -36.43 -25.44
C ILE A 26 24.49 -35.36 -24.36
N VAL A 27 25.55 -35.13 -23.56
CA VAL A 27 25.57 -34.13 -22.51
C VAL A 27 25.40 -32.72 -23.09
N ALA A 28 26.15 -32.40 -24.15
CA ALA A 28 26.05 -31.09 -24.80
C ALA A 28 24.66 -30.85 -25.42
N TRP A 29 24.06 -31.88 -26.02
CA TRP A 29 22.70 -31.79 -26.55
C TRP A 29 21.66 -31.55 -25.45
N ASN A 30 21.74 -32.27 -24.33
CA ASN A 30 20.82 -32.09 -23.22
C ASN A 30 20.96 -30.70 -22.58
N ILE A 31 22.19 -30.22 -22.40
CA ILE A 31 22.43 -28.85 -21.94
C ILE A 31 21.82 -27.82 -22.91
N GLY A 32 22.07 -28.00 -24.21
CA GLY A 32 21.48 -27.14 -25.23
C GLY A 32 19.96 -27.15 -25.25
N LEU A 33 19.34 -28.32 -25.08
CA LEU A 33 17.89 -28.46 -25.00
C LEU A 33 17.30 -27.77 -23.77
N VAL A 34 17.93 -27.97 -22.61
CA VAL A 34 17.52 -27.29 -21.37
C VAL A 34 17.67 -25.77 -21.50
N ALA A 35 18.81 -25.32 -22.03
CA ALA A 35 19.05 -23.88 -22.23
C ALA A 35 18.02 -23.29 -23.22
N ALA A 36 17.74 -23.96 -24.34
CA ALA A 36 16.74 -23.53 -25.31
C ALA A 36 15.32 -23.51 -24.70
N SER A 37 14.99 -24.50 -23.87
CA SER A 37 13.71 -24.57 -23.20
C SER A 37 13.54 -23.41 -22.18
N VAL A 38 14.58 -23.11 -21.39
CA VAL A 38 14.59 -21.99 -20.43
C VAL A 38 14.49 -20.65 -21.17
N LEU A 39 15.31 -20.45 -22.21
CA LEU A 39 15.27 -19.22 -23.03
C LEU A 39 13.92 -19.07 -23.73
N GLY A 40 13.39 -20.16 -24.28
CA GLY A 40 12.06 -20.15 -24.90
C GLY A 40 10.96 -19.81 -23.91
N PHE A 41 11.00 -20.41 -22.72
CA PHE A 41 10.05 -20.10 -21.67
C PHE A 41 10.06 -18.61 -21.32
N TYR A 42 11.22 -18.01 -21.05
CA TYR A 42 11.32 -16.60 -20.72
C TYR A 42 10.97 -15.69 -21.90
N TRP A 43 11.32 -16.08 -23.13
CA TRP A 43 10.94 -15.33 -24.31
C TRP A 43 9.41 -15.27 -24.49
N PHE A 44 8.72 -16.39 -24.31
CA PHE A 44 7.25 -16.41 -24.32
C PHE A 44 6.67 -15.65 -23.11
N ARG A 45 7.26 -15.85 -21.93
CA ARG A 45 6.81 -15.22 -20.70
C ARG A 45 6.89 -13.70 -20.74
N TYR A 46 7.85 -13.16 -21.47
CA TYR A 46 8.08 -11.71 -21.59
C TYR A 46 7.56 -11.13 -22.92
N GLY A 47 6.56 -11.74 -23.53
CA GLY A 47 5.90 -11.19 -24.72
C GLY A 47 6.75 -11.13 -25.97
N GLY A 48 7.68 -12.07 -26.15
CA GLY A 48 8.57 -12.13 -27.31
C GLY A 48 9.89 -11.39 -27.13
N THR A 49 10.23 -11.03 -25.90
CA THR A 49 11.52 -10.44 -25.51
C THR A 49 12.22 -11.29 -24.46
N LEU A 50 13.43 -10.91 -24.03
CA LEU A 50 14.11 -11.51 -22.88
C LEU A 50 14.20 -10.51 -21.71
N SER A 51 13.54 -9.36 -21.83
CA SER A 51 13.49 -8.35 -20.79
C SER A 51 12.34 -8.60 -19.84
N HIS A 52 12.62 -8.66 -18.56
CA HIS A 52 11.59 -8.74 -17.52
C HIS A 52 10.64 -7.53 -17.56
N ASP A 53 11.15 -6.38 -18.02
CA ASP A 53 10.37 -5.13 -18.09
C ASP A 53 9.27 -5.18 -19.16
N ASP A 54 9.39 -6.08 -20.14
CA ASP A 54 8.41 -6.29 -21.22
C ASP A 54 7.42 -7.41 -20.89
N LYS A 55 7.47 -7.94 -19.68
CA LYS A 55 6.57 -9.00 -19.20
C LYS A 55 5.11 -8.57 -19.34
N PRO A 56 4.27 -9.34 -20.06
CA PRO A 56 2.84 -9.08 -20.08
C PRO A 56 2.27 -9.17 -18.66
N GLU A 57 1.71 -8.07 -18.22
CA GLU A 57 1.02 -7.93 -16.95
C GLU A 57 -0.44 -7.56 -17.24
N TRP A 58 -1.23 -7.51 -16.18
CA TRP A 58 -2.64 -7.10 -16.25
C TRP A 58 -2.85 -5.71 -16.88
N ASP A 59 -1.86 -4.82 -16.81
CA ASP A 59 -1.90 -3.46 -17.38
C ASP A 59 -1.62 -3.43 -18.90
N THR A 60 -1.01 -4.47 -19.45
CA THR A 60 -0.74 -4.60 -20.91
C THR A 60 -1.95 -5.08 -21.71
N ILE A 61 -3.03 -5.46 -21.03
CA ILE A 61 -4.26 -5.90 -21.70
C ILE A 61 -4.99 -4.71 -22.35
N PRO A 62 -5.77 -4.95 -23.44
CA PRO A 62 -6.52 -3.88 -24.11
C PRO A 62 -7.46 -3.12 -23.16
N THR A 63 -7.46 -1.79 -23.26
CA THR A 63 -8.29 -0.91 -22.41
C THR A 63 -9.77 -1.28 -22.43
N VAL A 64 -10.30 -1.72 -23.58
CA VAL A 64 -11.70 -2.12 -23.75
C VAL A 64 -12.13 -3.25 -22.80
N VAL A 65 -11.20 -4.11 -22.37
CA VAL A 65 -11.51 -5.26 -21.50
C VAL A 65 -11.00 -5.09 -20.09
N LYS A 66 -10.31 -3.99 -19.79
CA LYS A 66 -9.70 -3.75 -18.45
C LYS A 66 -10.75 -3.62 -17.35
N GLU A 67 -11.91 -3.09 -17.65
CA GLU A 67 -13.00 -2.88 -16.69
C GLU A 67 -13.76 -4.18 -16.36
N ASP A 68 -13.73 -5.17 -17.27
CA ASP A 68 -14.36 -6.47 -17.03
C ASP A 68 -13.30 -7.47 -16.55
N ILE A 69 -13.45 -7.89 -15.30
CA ILE A 69 -12.48 -8.77 -14.63
C ILE A 69 -12.33 -10.12 -15.34
N PHE A 70 -13.43 -10.66 -15.88
CA PHE A 70 -13.40 -11.93 -16.60
C PHE A 70 -12.59 -11.80 -17.89
N PHE A 71 -12.89 -10.77 -18.71
CA PHE A 71 -12.18 -10.54 -19.96
C PHE A 71 -10.74 -10.10 -19.71
N ALA A 72 -10.47 -9.28 -18.70
CA ALA A 72 -9.14 -8.89 -18.33
C ALA A 72 -8.28 -10.12 -17.97
N ARG A 73 -8.81 -11.04 -17.18
CA ARG A 73 -8.11 -12.29 -16.82
C ARG A 73 -8.04 -13.28 -17.98
N ALA A 74 -9.06 -13.37 -18.80
CA ALA A 74 -9.08 -14.26 -19.97
C ALA A 74 -8.09 -13.84 -21.07
N THR A 75 -7.64 -12.57 -21.09
CA THR A 75 -6.62 -12.09 -22.03
C THR A 75 -5.20 -12.30 -21.54
N VAL A 76 -5.00 -12.66 -20.27
CA VAL A 76 -3.67 -12.98 -19.73
C VAL A 76 -3.19 -14.31 -20.33
N PRO A 77 -1.95 -14.39 -20.85
CA PRO A 77 -1.41 -15.64 -21.37
C PRO A 77 -1.44 -16.77 -20.34
N ASP A 78 -1.80 -17.98 -20.75
CA ASP A 78 -1.95 -19.15 -19.89
C ASP A 78 -0.74 -19.42 -18.97
N LEU A 79 0.47 -19.18 -19.47
CA LEU A 79 1.69 -19.32 -18.67
C LEU A 79 1.80 -18.29 -17.56
N CYS A 80 1.32 -17.07 -17.82
CA CYS A 80 1.29 -16.01 -16.80
C CYS A 80 0.22 -16.30 -15.74
N ALA A 81 -0.95 -16.77 -16.17
CA ALA A 81 -2.00 -17.20 -15.27
C ALA A 81 -1.56 -18.39 -14.40
N LEU A 82 -0.89 -19.39 -14.98
CA LEU A 82 -0.34 -20.53 -14.26
C LEU A 82 0.73 -20.10 -13.24
N GLU A 83 1.63 -19.19 -13.62
CA GLU A 83 2.64 -18.66 -12.71
C GLU A 83 2.00 -17.94 -11.52
N THR A 84 0.95 -17.14 -11.77
CA THR A 84 0.21 -16.43 -10.71
C THR A 84 -0.41 -17.41 -9.73
N VAL A 85 -1.11 -18.44 -10.23
CA VAL A 85 -1.71 -19.48 -9.37
C VAL A 85 -0.67 -20.25 -8.56
N LEU A 86 0.49 -20.55 -9.15
CA LEU A 86 1.56 -21.29 -8.45
C LEU A 86 2.28 -20.42 -7.40
N LYS A 87 2.42 -19.12 -7.64
CA LYS A 87 3.08 -18.20 -6.70
C LYS A 87 2.16 -17.71 -5.59
N HIS A 88 0.87 -17.64 -5.87
CA HIS A 88 -0.14 -17.15 -4.95
C HIS A 88 -1.27 -18.16 -4.79
N PRO A 89 -0.98 -19.34 -4.22
CA PRO A 89 -2.05 -20.27 -3.88
C PRO A 89 -2.96 -19.59 -2.86
N LEU A 90 -4.27 -19.57 -3.14
CA LEU A 90 -5.25 -19.15 -2.14
C LEU A 90 -5.01 -20.00 -0.89
N ARG A 91 -4.80 -19.35 0.25
CA ARG A 91 -4.67 -20.07 1.52
C ARG A 91 -5.99 -20.77 1.80
N ASP A 92 -5.91 -22.05 2.12
CA ASP A 92 -7.06 -22.84 2.53
C ASP A 92 -7.78 -22.20 3.71
N GLU A 93 -9.07 -22.51 3.87
CA GLU A 93 -9.88 -22.02 4.96
C GLU A 93 -9.18 -22.28 6.30
N TYR A 94 -8.99 -21.19 7.05
CA TYR A 94 -8.39 -21.26 8.37
C TYR A 94 -9.48 -21.69 9.36
N THR A 95 -9.34 -22.87 9.94
CA THR A 95 -10.23 -23.36 10.99
C THR A 95 -9.61 -23.08 12.36
N ALA A 96 -10.16 -22.10 13.07
CA ALA A 96 -9.80 -21.80 14.45
C ALA A 96 -10.87 -22.31 15.41
N SER A 97 -10.48 -22.78 16.58
CA SER A 97 -11.42 -23.06 17.65
C SER A 97 -11.92 -21.76 18.29
N ALA A 98 -13.07 -21.80 18.96
CA ALA A 98 -13.57 -20.66 19.73
C ALA A 98 -12.59 -20.24 20.85
N GLU A 99 -11.82 -21.17 21.38
CA GLU A 99 -10.79 -20.93 22.40
C GLU A 99 -9.60 -20.15 21.80
N ASP A 100 -9.12 -20.52 20.60
CA ASP A 100 -8.05 -19.79 19.90
C ASP A 100 -8.44 -18.33 19.62
N ILE A 101 -9.71 -18.10 19.26
CA ILE A 101 -10.25 -16.77 18.98
C ILE A 101 -10.36 -15.95 20.27
N ASP A 102 -10.90 -16.53 21.35
CA ASP A 102 -11.02 -15.87 22.63
C ASP A 102 -9.64 -15.48 23.18
N ASP A 103 -8.67 -16.37 23.10
CA ASP A 103 -7.29 -16.13 23.46
C ASP A 103 -6.65 -15.00 22.63
N ALA A 104 -6.85 -15.00 21.32
CA ALA A 104 -6.34 -13.97 20.42
C ALA A 104 -6.89 -12.59 20.79
N ILE A 105 -8.19 -12.50 21.07
CA ILE A 105 -8.83 -11.26 21.49
C ILE A 105 -8.27 -10.77 22.81
N HIS A 106 -8.11 -11.67 23.78
CA HIS A 106 -7.55 -11.29 25.09
C HIS A 106 -6.12 -10.77 24.98
N ARG A 107 -5.35 -11.22 23.99
CA ARG A 107 -3.97 -10.73 23.77
C ARG A 107 -3.92 -9.39 23.08
N ILE A 108 -4.62 -9.21 21.97
CA ILE A 108 -4.38 -8.09 21.05
C ILE A 108 -5.48 -7.02 20.99
N VAL A 109 -6.71 -7.33 21.41
CA VAL A 109 -7.76 -6.32 21.46
C VAL A 109 -7.57 -5.44 22.70
N PRO A 110 -7.55 -4.10 22.57
CA PRO A 110 -7.39 -3.19 23.70
C PRO A 110 -8.42 -3.45 24.81
N LYS A 111 -8.02 -3.24 26.07
CA LYS A 111 -8.83 -3.56 27.25
C LYS A 111 -10.21 -2.91 27.24
N ASP A 112 -10.31 -1.71 26.71
CA ASP A 112 -11.55 -0.92 26.64
C ASP A 112 -12.65 -1.59 25.81
N TYR A 113 -12.28 -2.57 24.98
CA TYR A 113 -13.20 -3.38 24.17
C TYR A 113 -13.60 -4.69 24.82
N LYS A 114 -12.84 -5.18 25.81
CA LYS A 114 -13.05 -6.48 26.45
C LYS A 114 -14.36 -6.54 27.23
N ASP A 115 -14.82 -5.42 27.79
CA ASP A 115 -16.04 -5.35 28.59
C ASP A 115 -17.33 -5.41 27.74
N SER A 116 -17.25 -5.11 26.45
CA SER A 116 -18.38 -5.23 25.50
C SER A 116 -18.52 -6.63 24.90
N TRP A 117 -17.64 -7.55 25.27
CA TRP A 117 -17.42 -8.83 24.62
C TRP A 117 -18.06 -9.96 25.42
N GLN A 118 -19.28 -10.32 25.10
CA GLN A 118 -19.99 -11.42 25.73
C GLN A 118 -20.49 -12.50 24.76
N ASP A 119 -20.30 -12.30 23.46
CA ASP A 119 -20.85 -13.19 22.45
C ASP A 119 -19.87 -13.45 21.30
N LEU A 120 -19.20 -14.61 21.34
CA LEU A 120 -18.31 -15.11 20.30
C LEU A 120 -18.96 -15.27 18.91
N ASN A 121 -20.30 -15.23 18.84
CA ASN A 121 -21.03 -15.31 17.58
C ASN A 121 -21.13 -13.95 16.86
N THR A 122 -20.67 -12.87 17.49
CA THR A 122 -20.77 -11.52 16.96
C THR A 122 -19.45 -10.76 17.08
N PRO A 123 -18.44 -11.09 16.21
CA PRO A 123 -17.10 -10.50 16.26
C PRO A 123 -17.11 -8.98 16.20
N LEU A 124 -18.13 -8.42 15.55
CA LEU A 124 -18.29 -7.02 15.38
C LEU A 124 -18.36 -6.21 16.69
N HIS A 125 -18.88 -6.82 17.77
CA HIS A 125 -18.96 -6.17 19.07
C HIS A 125 -17.57 -5.81 19.62
N ALA A 126 -16.54 -6.58 19.33
CA ALA A 126 -15.17 -6.32 19.76
C ALA A 126 -14.58 -5.05 19.14
N PHE A 127 -15.11 -4.62 18.00
CA PHE A 127 -14.61 -3.47 17.24
C PHE A 127 -15.51 -2.24 17.33
N LYS A 128 -16.62 -2.33 18.07
CA LYS A 128 -17.58 -1.24 18.23
C LYS A 128 -17.00 -0.11 19.07
N ARG A 129 -17.13 1.11 18.58
CA ARG A 129 -16.73 2.36 19.25
C ARG A 129 -17.86 3.38 19.19
N VAL A 130 -17.76 4.37 20.05
CA VAL A 130 -18.73 5.47 20.12
C VAL A 130 -17.98 6.79 20.14
N ALA A 131 -18.22 7.63 19.13
CA ALA A 131 -17.56 8.91 19.00
C ALA A 131 -17.86 9.85 20.18
N SER A 132 -16.82 10.52 20.64
CA SER A 132 -16.89 11.45 21.78
C SER A 132 -17.51 12.82 21.41
N GLY A 133 -17.59 13.12 20.12
CA GLY A 133 -18.12 14.36 19.54
C GLY A 133 -17.08 15.03 18.65
N PRO A 134 -17.52 15.91 17.72
CA PRO A 134 -16.64 16.47 16.72
C PRO A 134 -15.58 17.38 17.34
N ARG A 135 -14.37 17.34 16.79
CA ARG A 135 -13.21 18.18 17.16
C ARG A 135 -12.98 19.30 16.16
N ILE A 136 -13.55 19.18 14.98
CA ILE A 136 -13.55 20.19 13.91
C ILE A 136 -14.96 20.33 13.38
N ASP A 137 -15.24 21.46 12.75
CA ASP A 137 -16.45 21.63 11.96
C ASP A 137 -16.44 20.63 10.80
N ARG A 138 -17.60 20.16 10.37
CA ARG A 138 -17.71 19.17 9.31
C ARG A 138 -17.20 19.75 7.98
N PRO A 139 -16.06 19.28 7.46
CA PRO A 139 -15.53 19.78 6.20
C PRO A 139 -16.40 19.35 5.01
N GLN A 140 -16.43 20.17 3.95
CA GLN A 140 -17.06 19.77 2.69
C GLN A 140 -16.26 18.64 2.02
N HIS A 141 -14.94 18.69 2.08
CA HIS A 141 -14.09 17.66 1.50
C HIS A 141 -13.12 17.08 2.51
N ILE A 142 -12.94 15.78 2.46
CA ILE A 142 -11.91 15.03 3.18
C ILE A 142 -11.03 14.37 2.12
N PHE A 143 -9.75 14.70 2.13
CA PHE A 143 -8.76 14.17 1.21
C PHE A 143 -7.88 13.16 1.93
N PHE A 144 -8.10 11.87 1.65
CA PHE A 144 -7.24 10.78 2.12
C PHE A 144 -6.30 10.40 0.97
N ILE A 145 -5.07 10.92 1.02
CA ILE A 145 -4.07 10.80 -0.04
C ILE A 145 -3.07 9.74 0.33
N VAL A 146 -2.98 8.70 -0.48
CA VAL A 146 -2.01 7.62 -0.37
C VAL A 146 -1.03 7.75 -1.52
N GLY A 147 0.19 8.17 -1.21
CA GLY A 147 1.26 8.24 -2.21
C GLY A 147 1.99 6.90 -2.31
N GLU A 148 2.31 6.49 -3.54
CA GLU A 148 3.10 5.29 -3.79
C GLU A 148 4.49 5.39 -3.14
N SER A 149 4.82 4.44 -2.27
CA SER A 149 6.16 4.27 -1.68
C SER A 149 6.73 5.53 -1.00
N ILE A 150 5.97 6.18 -0.11
CA ILE A 150 6.46 7.34 0.66
C ILE A 150 7.07 6.88 1.99
N PRO A 151 8.42 6.87 2.13
CA PRO A 151 9.07 6.42 3.34
C PRO A 151 9.16 7.51 4.40
N GLN A 152 9.06 7.15 5.68
CA GLN A 152 9.19 8.11 6.76
C GLN A 152 10.59 8.71 6.87
N TRP A 153 11.66 7.98 6.54
CA TRP A 153 13.04 8.47 6.61
C TRP A 153 13.26 9.75 5.79
N SER A 154 12.48 9.98 4.73
CA SER A 154 12.58 11.19 3.90
C SER A 154 12.25 12.48 4.65
N LEU A 155 11.55 12.38 5.78
CA LEU A 155 11.24 13.50 6.69
C LEU A 155 12.22 13.63 7.86
N ASP A 156 13.31 12.89 7.87
CA ASP A 156 14.37 13.04 8.85
C ASP A 156 15.34 14.16 8.45
N GLU A 157 15.79 14.95 9.43
CA GLU A 157 16.59 16.17 9.20
C GLU A 157 17.79 16.01 8.26
N PRO A 158 18.59 14.92 8.32
CA PRO A 158 19.72 14.77 7.40
C PRO A 158 19.34 14.65 5.93
N TYR A 159 18.08 14.32 5.62
CA TYR A 159 17.60 14.17 4.26
C TYR A 159 16.90 15.42 3.71
N LYS A 160 16.70 16.44 4.55
CA LYS A 160 16.02 17.68 4.14
C LYS A 160 16.73 18.36 2.97
N ASP A 161 18.04 18.46 3.02
CA ASP A 161 18.87 19.11 2.00
C ASP A 161 18.94 18.34 0.67
N LEU A 162 18.41 17.09 0.61
CA LEU A 162 18.22 16.38 -0.64
C LEU A 162 17.20 17.06 -1.56
N ASN A 163 16.26 17.80 -0.97
CA ASN A 163 15.20 18.49 -1.69
C ASN A 163 14.38 17.57 -2.63
N ILE A 164 14.20 16.30 -2.18
CA ILE A 164 13.45 15.29 -2.94
C ILE A 164 11.97 15.25 -2.60
N CYS A 165 11.56 15.84 -1.48
CA CYS A 165 10.17 15.89 -1.03
C CYS A 165 9.88 17.23 -0.34
N SER A 166 10.18 18.33 -1.03
CA SER A 166 9.96 19.68 -0.49
C SER A 166 8.49 19.95 -0.17
N GLY A 167 7.57 19.45 -0.97
CA GLY A 167 6.13 19.59 -0.70
C GLY A 167 5.70 18.90 0.58
N LEU A 168 6.20 17.69 0.83
CA LEU A 168 5.93 16.93 2.05
C LEU A 168 6.55 17.63 3.28
N TRP A 169 7.74 18.22 3.16
CA TRP A 169 8.36 19.02 4.21
C TRP A 169 7.54 20.28 4.53
N ASP A 170 7.12 21.03 3.52
CA ASP A 170 6.30 22.23 3.70
C ASP A 170 4.95 21.88 4.35
N PHE A 171 4.35 20.76 3.95
CA PHE A 171 3.13 20.26 4.56
C PHE A 171 3.33 19.87 6.02
N LYS A 172 4.39 19.11 6.34
CA LYS A 172 4.76 18.75 7.70
C LYS A 172 5.04 19.96 8.58
N ASP A 173 5.79 20.94 8.08
CA ASP A 173 6.21 22.11 8.84
C ASP A 173 5.08 23.13 9.07
N ASN A 174 3.95 23.00 8.35
CA ASN A 174 2.78 23.84 8.55
C ASN A 174 2.27 23.73 10.00
N PRO A 175 1.93 24.85 10.69
CA PRO A 175 1.49 24.85 12.08
C PRO A 175 0.19 24.06 12.34
N HIS A 176 -0.59 23.86 11.30
CA HIS A 176 -1.86 23.13 11.34
C HIS A 176 -1.74 21.64 10.93
N THR A 177 -0.52 21.15 10.75
CA THR A 177 -0.25 19.74 10.44
C THR A 177 0.24 19.01 11.68
N VAL A 178 -0.37 17.87 11.95
CA VAL A 178 0.09 16.90 12.93
C VAL A 178 0.87 15.80 12.22
N GLN A 179 1.96 15.37 12.81
CA GLN A 179 2.73 14.20 12.37
C GLN A 179 2.75 13.14 13.45
N VAL A 180 2.48 11.89 13.09
CA VAL A 180 2.77 10.73 13.94
C VAL A 180 4.22 10.31 13.70
N PRO A 181 5.10 10.36 14.70
CA PRO A 181 6.55 10.22 14.47
C PRO A 181 6.99 8.83 14.02
N ASN A 182 6.27 7.79 14.43
CA ASN A 182 6.54 6.40 14.07
C ASN A 182 5.25 5.75 13.58
N PHE A 183 5.16 5.55 12.26
CA PHE A 183 3.92 5.16 11.62
C PHE A 183 4.10 3.91 10.75
N LEU A 184 3.40 2.83 11.10
CA LEU A 184 3.46 1.57 10.38
C LEU A 184 2.40 1.51 9.26
N PRO A 185 2.78 1.04 8.07
CA PRO A 185 1.80 0.67 7.06
C PRO A 185 1.03 -0.59 7.49
N ALA A 186 -0.14 -0.78 6.93
CA ALA A 186 -0.94 -1.99 7.14
C ALA A 186 -0.43 -3.19 6.32
N GLY A 187 0.45 -2.94 5.36
CA GLY A 187 1.11 -3.95 4.53
C GLY A 187 2.47 -3.45 4.05
N ASN A 188 3.39 -4.37 3.79
CA ASN A 188 4.74 -4.05 3.32
C ASN A 188 4.82 -3.85 1.80
N VAL A 189 3.72 -4.00 1.10
CA VAL A 189 3.53 -3.76 -0.33
C VAL A 189 2.13 -3.20 -0.57
N SER A 190 1.91 -2.62 -1.74
CA SER A 190 0.72 -1.82 -2.04
C SER A 190 -0.61 -2.55 -1.82
N ARG A 191 -0.79 -3.75 -2.39
CA ARG A 191 -2.09 -4.43 -2.36
C ARG A 191 -2.60 -4.70 -0.94
N PRO A 192 -1.90 -5.42 -0.05
CA PRO A 192 -2.39 -5.65 1.31
C PRO A 192 -2.58 -4.33 2.09
N SER A 193 -1.77 -3.31 1.82
CA SER A 193 -1.90 -2.02 2.48
C SER A 193 -3.19 -1.30 2.08
N ILE A 194 -3.45 -1.18 0.77
CA ILE A 194 -4.66 -0.55 0.25
C ILE A 194 -5.91 -1.33 0.67
N VAL A 195 -5.90 -2.66 0.50
CA VAL A 195 -7.03 -3.53 0.90
C VAL A 195 -7.36 -3.36 2.38
N SER A 196 -6.35 -3.32 3.25
CA SER A 196 -6.55 -3.09 4.68
C SER A 196 -7.18 -1.72 4.96
N MET A 197 -6.69 -0.65 4.32
CA MET A 197 -7.26 0.69 4.49
C MET A 197 -8.71 0.78 4.01
N LEU A 198 -9.06 0.11 2.91
CA LEU A 198 -10.42 0.11 2.38
C LEU A 198 -11.39 -0.68 3.26
N SER A 199 -10.96 -1.84 3.76
CA SER A 199 -11.80 -2.76 4.54
C SER A 199 -11.88 -2.43 6.04
N GLY A 200 -10.88 -1.71 6.56
CA GLY A 200 -10.76 -1.43 8.00
C GLY A 200 -10.26 -2.59 8.85
N VAL A 201 -9.74 -3.66 8.20
CA VAL A 201 -9.07 -4.80 8.84
C VAL A 201 -7.77 -5.13 8.13
N TYR A 202 -6.81 -5.74 8.82
CA TYR A 202 -5.58 -6.17 8.15
C TYR A 202 -5.86 -7.30 7.16
N ASP A 203 -5.38 -7.16 5.92
CA ASP A 203 -5.46 -8.24 4.92
C ASP A 203 -4.69 -9.50 5.34
N ALA A 204 -3.58 -9.31 6.06
CA ALA A 204 -2.76 -10.39 6.63
C ALA A 204 -2.40 -11.53 5.65
N GLY A 205 -2.38 -11.23 4.35
CA GLY A 205 -2.12 -12.20 3.28
C GLY A 205 -3.30 -13.13 2.98
N THR A 206 -4.52 -12.73 3.37
CA THR A 206 -5.76 -13.48 3.07
C THR A 206 -6.32 -13.13 1.69
N GLU A 207 -5.83 -12.04 1.08
CA GLU A 207 -6.26 -11.55 -0.24
C GLU A 207 -7.79 -11.40 -0.35
N ILE A 208 -8.40 -10.74 0.66
CA ILE A 208 -9.86 -10.59 0.74
C ILE A 208 -10.49 -9.92 -0.49
N ASN A 209 -9.75 -9.02 -1.13
CA ASN A 209 -10.15 -8.38 -2.38
C ASN A 209 -10.30 -9.34 -3.57
N GLU A 210 -9.68 -10.51 -3.52
CA GLU A 210 -9.76 -11.54 -4.56
C GLU A 210 -10.85 -12.58 -4.28
N ARG A 211 -11.54 -12.50 -3.15
CA ARG A 211 -12.57 -13.45 -2.74
C ARG A 211 -13.95 -12.92 -3.06
N GLU A 212 -14.72 -13.64 -3.87
CA GLU A 212 -16.06 -13.25 -4.32
C GLU A 212 -17.01 -12.94 -3.16
N ALA A 213 -16.85 -13.59 -2.02
CA ALA A 213 -17.69 -13.34 -0.83
C ALA A 213 -17.66 -11.87 -0.37
N PHE A 214 -16.60 -11.12 -0.67
CA PHE A 214 -16.42 -9.71 -0.27
C PHE A 214 -16.72 -8.71 -1.38
N TRP A 215 -17.34 -9.14 -2.49
CA TRP A 215 -17.69 -8.26 -3.60
C TRP A 215 -19.16 -7.83 -3.59
N HIS A 216 -19.91 -8.17 -2.55
CA HIS A 216 -21.36 -7.96 -2.53
C HIS A 216 -21.80 -6.97 -1.46
N GLU A 217 -21.23 -7.02 -0.27
CA GLU A 217 -21.59 -6.17 0.86
C GLU A 217 -20.36 -5.63 1.58
N PRO A 218 -20.42 -4.37 2.09
CA PRO A 218 -19.30 -3.81 2.82
C PRO A 218 -19.12 -4.45 4.19
N LEU A 219 -17.87 -4.63 4.58
CA LEU A 219 -17.57 -4.92 5.96
C LEU A 219 -17.98 -3.72 6.85
N PRO A 220 -18.56 -3.94 8.03
CA PRO A 220 -18.92 -2.85 8.95
C PRO A 220 -17.75 -1.93 9.33
N THR A 221 -16.52 -2.45 9.29
CA THR A 221 -15.27 -1.70 9.50
C THR A 221 -14.84 -0.88 8.28
N SER A 222 -15.47 -1.08 7.13
CA SER A 222 -15.08 -0.44 5.88
C SER A 222 -15.11 1.09 5.96
N LEU A 223 -14.03 1.72 5.51
CA LEU A 223 -13.84 3.17 5.54
C LEU A 223 -14.98 3.91 4.82
N ALA A 224 -15.26 3.56 3.55
CA ALA A 224 -16.26 4.25 2.76
C ALA A 224 -17.68 4.08 3.33
N SER A 225 -18.03 2.87 3.76
CA SER A 225 -19.32 2.59 4.37
C SER A 225 -19.58 3.47 5.61
N GLN A 226 -18.55 3.69 6.44
CA GLN A 226 -18.69 4.52 7.63
C GLN A 226 -18.74 6.03 7.28
N MET A 227 -18.01 6.48 6.24
CA MET A 227 -18.11 7.85 5.74
C MET A 227 -19.50 8.15 5.16
N LYS A 228 -20.13 7.20 4.47
CA LYS A 228 -21.53 7.32 4.00
C LYS A 228 -22.51 7.48 5.14
N ARG A 229 -22.34 6.75 6.23
CA ARG A 229 -23.17 6.90 7.45
C ARG A 229 -23.02 8.28 8.07
N LEU A 230 -21.88 8.96 7.87
CA LEU A 230 -21.67 10.36 8.26
C LEU A 230 -22.20 11.34 7.19
N GLY A 231 -22.79 10.84 6.09
CA GLY A 231 -23.43 11.64 5.04
C GLY A 231 -22.44 12.24 4.03
N TYR A 232 -21.33 11.58 3.78
CA TYR A 232 -20.41 11.90 2.69
C TYR A 232 -20.69 11.03 1.48
N ASP A 233 -20.63 11.61 0.28
CA ASP A 233 -20.39 10.85 -0.93
C ASP A 233 -18.96 10.31 -0.90
N THR A 234 -18.69 9.17 -1.51
CA THR A 234 -17.40 8.48 -1.38
C THR A 234 -16.83 8.12 -2.74
N ILE A 235 -15.63 8.61 -3.04
CA ILE A 235 -14.95 8.36 -4.31
C ILE A 235 -13.56 7.80 -4.06
N TYR A 236 -13.28 6.66 -4.67
CA TYR A 236 -11.94 6.09 -4.74
C TYR A 236 -11.32 6.43 -6.09
N TRP A 237 -10.28 7.27 -6.07
CA TRP A 237 -9.49 7.67 -7.22
C TRP A 237 -8.21 6.84 -7.24
N TYR A 238 -8.03 6.04 -8.28
CA TYR A 238 -6.83 5.22 -8.43
C TYR A 238 -6.04 5.63 -9.67
N GLY A 239 -4.76 6.00 -9.49
CA GLY A 239 -3.86 6.41 -10.57
C GLY A 239 -3.55 5.32 -11.60
N GLY A 240 -3.83 4.06 -11.26
CA GLY A 240 -3.63 2.90 -12.12
C GLY A 240 -4.90 2.41 -12.79
N ASN A 241 -4.95 1.10 -12.98
CA ASN A 241 -6.12 0.38 -13.48
C ASN A 241 -6.77 -0.39 -12.33
N ALA A 242 -7.99 -0.04 -11.97
CA ALA A 242 -8.70 -0.59 -10.82
C ALA A 242 -9.11 -2.08 -10.97
N SER A 243 -8.97 -2.68 -12.14
CA SER A 243 -9.09 -4.13 -12.27
C SER A 243 -7.90 -4.89 -11.66
N TYR A 244 -6.77 -4.20 -11.41
CA TYR A 244 -5.67 -4.74 -10.63
C TYR A 244 -6.12 -4.98 -9.18
N GLY A 245 -5.87 -6.19 -8.69
CA GLY A 245 -6.30 -6.56 -7.34
C GLY A 245 -7.82 -6.39 -7.11
N ASN A 246 -8.63 -6.40 -8.17
CA ASN A 246 -10.09 -6.23 -8.09
C ASN A 246 -10.55 -4.96 -7.36
N PHE A 247 -9.76 -3.89 -7.34
CA PHE A 247 -10.09 -2.68 -6.60
C PHE A 247 -11.42 -2.04 -7.04
N ASN A 248 -11.81 -2.22 -8.32
CA ASN A 248 -13.11 -1.78 -8.82
C ASN A 248 -14.27 -2.53 -8.15
N HIS A 249 -14.26 -3.86 -8.14
CA HIS A 249 -15.32 -4.66 -7.50
C HIS A 249 -15.27 -4.52 -5.99
N PHE A 250 -14.08 -4.69 -5.41
CA PHE A 250 -13.90 -4.64 -3.98
C PHE A 250 -14.22 -3.24 -3.41
N GLY A 251 -13.73 -2.16 -4.03
CA GLY A 251 -13.99 -0.79 -3.57
C GLY A 251 -15.48 -0.45 -3.60
N ASN A 252 -16.18 -0.79 -4.69
CA ASN A 252 -17.62 -0.62 -4.75
C ASN A 252 -18.36 -1.42 -3.67
N ALA A 253 -17.97 -2.70 -3.48
CA ALA A 253 -18.55 -3.55 -2.44
C ALA A 253 -18.26 -3.00 -1.03
N GLN A 254 -17.08 -2.41 -0.80
CA GLN A 254 -16.73 -1.79 0.47
C GLN A 254 -17.39 -0.42 0.68
N GLY A 255 -18.28 0.02 -0.18
CA GLY A 255 -19.17 1.15 0.03
C GLY A 255 -18.79 2.43 -0.70
N PHE A 256 -17.75 2.44 -1.53
CA PHE A 256 -17.49 3.59 -2.40
C PHE A 256 -18.64 3.75 -3.43
N ASP A 257 -19.15 4.96 -3.60
CA ASP A 257 -20.15 5.28 -4.62
C ASP A 257 -19.54 5.20 -6.01
N ARG A 258 -18.24 5.56 -6.10
CA ARG A 258 -17.50 5.55 -7.35
C ARG A 258 -16.08 5.04 -7.09
N VAL A 259 -15.61 4.17 -7.98
CA VAL A 259 -14.19 3.76 -8.07
C VAL A 259 -13.69 4.15 -9.44
N GLU A 260 -12.86 5.17 -9.50
CA GLU A 260 -12.39 5.79 -10.72
C GLU A 260 -10.97 5.37 -11.07
N SER A 261 -10.82 4.80 -12.23
CA SER A 261 -9.56 4.28 -12.77
C SER A 261 -8.93 5.29 -13.71
N ALA A 262 -7.75 5.83 -13.38
CA ALA A 262 -7.10 6.84 -14.22
C ALA A 262 -6.86 6.35 -15.66
N SER A 263 -6.60 5.07 -15.84
CA SER A 263 -6.46 4.45 -17.16
C SER A 263 -7.72 4.55 -18.03
N VAL A 264 -8.88 4.83 -17.42
CA VAL A 264 -10.17 4.99 -18.09
C VAL A 264 -10.51 6.47 -18.26
N PHE A 265 -10.60 7.21 -17.15
CA PHE A 265 -11.10 8.59 -17.22
C PHE A 265 -10.09 9.59 -17.81
N CYS A 266 -8.77 9.37 -17.70
CA CYS A 266 -7.77 10.19 -18.39
C CYS A 266 -7.64 9.84 -19.90
N GLY A 267 -8.27 8.75 -20.33
CA GLY A 267 -8.27 8.29 -21.71
C GLY A 267 -7.07 7.40 -22.07
N PRO A 268 -7.16 6.70 -23.22
CA PRO A 268 -6.17 5.70 -23.61
C PRO A 268 -4.79 6.28 -23.95
N ASP A 269 -4.75 7.55 -24.39
CA ASP A 269 -3.54 8.25 -24.81
C ASP A 269 -2.88 9.03 -23.67
N ALA A 270 -3.42 8.96 -22.45
CA ALA A 270 -2.83 9.62 -21.30
C ALA A 270 -1.39 9.12 -21.07
N PRO A 271 -0.43 10.02 -20.84
CA PRO A 271 0.95 9.62 -20.55
C PRO A 271 1.00 8.84 -19.25
N LYS A 272 1.71 7.72 -19.24
CA LYS A 272 1.67 6.76 -18.14
C LYS A 272 2.98 6.01 -17.96
N THR A 273 3.21 5.52 -16.75
CA THR A 273 4.16 4.46 -16.46
C THR A 273 3.53 3.10 -16.81
N TRP A 274 4.23 2.02 -16.53
CA TRP A 274 3.64 0.68 -16.67
C TRP A 274 2.55 0.38 -15.60
N VAL A 275 2.54 1.11 -14.49
CA VAL A 275 1.57 0.93 -13.39
C VAL A 275 0.33 1.80 -13.59
N GLY A 276 0.50 3.06 -14.00
CA GLY A 276 -0.61 3.99 -14.08
C GLY A 276 -0.28 5.30 -14.79
N VAL A 277 -1.29 6.14 -14.91
CA VAL A 277 -1.18 7.49 -15.49
C VAL A 277 -0.24 8.34 -14.62
N TYR A 278 0.52 9.21 -15.24
CA TYR A 278 1.41 10.12 -14.50
C TYR A 278 0.65 10.94 -13.47
N ASP A 279 1.17 11.02 -12.24
CA ASP A 279 0.48 11.61 -11.10
C ASP A 279 -0.01 13.04 -11.37
N HIS A 280 0.76 13.89 -12.08
CA HIS A 280 0.30 15.24 -12.37
C HIS A 280 -0.94 15.25 -13.28
N VAL A 281 -1.01 14.38 -14.29
CA VAL A 281 -2.17 14.28 -15.21
C VAL A 281 -3.39 13.75 -14.46
N PHE A 282 -3.18 12.71 -13.64
CA PHE A 282 -4.20 12.11 -12.80
C PHE A 282 -4.78 13.13 -11.82
N LEU A 283 -3.91 13.84 -11.08
CA LEU A 283 -4.32 14.78 -10.05
C LEU A 283 -4.94 16.07 -10.63
N GLU A 284 -4.45 16.58 -11.76
CA GLU A 284 -5.08 17.70 -12.47
C GLU A 284 -6.49 17.38 -12.95
N HIS A 285 -6.72 16.14 -13.40
CA HIS A 285 -8.05 15.70 -13.83
C HIS A 285 -9.04 15.67 -12.65
N ILE A 286 -8.67 15.06 -11.54
CA ILE A 286 -9.54 14.97 -10.37
C ILE A 286 -9.72 16.32 -9.67
N GLU A 287 -8.74 17.22 -9.72
CA GLU A 287 -8.88 18.60 -9.25
C GLU A 287 -10.03 19.32 -9.97
N GLN A 288 -10.09 19.19 -11.29
CA GLN A 288 -11.14 19.82 -12.09
C GLN A 288 -12.52 19.26 -11.73
N GLU A 289 -12.62 17.95 -11.53
CA GLU A 289 -13.87 17.29 -11.19
C GLU A 289 -14.33 17.64 -9.77
N ILE A 290 -13.44 17.61 -8.78
CA ILE A 290 -13.74 17.94 -7.39
C ILE A 290 -14.31 19.36 -7.25
N LYS A 291 -13.80 20.32 -8.01
CA LYS A 291 -14.30 21.71 -8.01
C LYS A 291 -15.75 21.85 -8.46
N SER A 292 -16.31 20.84 -9.12
CA SER A 292 -17.70 20.79 -9.55
C SER A 292 -18.65 20.06 -8.58
N LEU A 293 -18.10 19.43 -7.53
CA LEU A 293 -18.91 18.68 -6.58
C LEU A 293 -19.58 19.61 -5.56
N GLU A 294 -20.88 19.45 -5.40
CA GLU A 294 -21.69 20.27 -4.49
C GLU A 294 -21.93 19.59 -3.13
N HIS A 295 -21.84 18.26 -3.08
CA HIS A 295 -22.10 17.47 -1.87
C HIS A 295 -20.81 17.24 -1.06
N PRO A 296 -20.92 17.13 0.26
CA PRO A 296 -19.78 16.72 1.09
C PRO A 296 -19.22 15.38 0.61
N THR A 297 -17.93 15.35 0.30
CA THR A 297 -17.32 14.18 -0.34
C THR A 297 -16.04 13.75 0.37
N PHE A 298 -15.92 12.45 0.58
CA PHE A 298 -14.72 11.78 1.02
C PHE A 298 -13.97 11.22 -0.20
N HIS A 299 -12.73 11.63 -0.36
CA HIS A 299 -11.86 11.22 -1.46
C HIS A 299 -10.76 10.32 -0.93
N PHE A 300 -10.71 9.08 -1.39
CA PHE A 300 -9.55 8.20 -1.23
C PHE A 300 -8.75 8.26 -2.53
N ILE A 301 -7.53 8.83 -2.48
CA ILE A 301 -6.71 9.11 -3.67
C ILE A 301 -5.43 8.30 -3.58
N TYR A 302 -5.20 7.40 -4.53
CA TYR A 302 -4.01 6.58 -4.56
C TYR A 302 -3.20 6.82 -5.84
N THR A 303 -1.97 7.37 -5.69
CA THR A 303 -1.05 7.69 -6.78
C THR A 303 -0.15 6.50 -7.11
N THR A 304 0.55 6.52 -8.26
CA THR A 304 1.30 5.36 -8.73
C THR A 304 2.66 5.66 -9.35
N SER A 305 3.01 6.92 -9.62
CA SER A 305 4.20 7.23 -10.44
C SER A 305 5.53 6.89 -9.77
N ASN A 306 5.58 6.88 -8.43
CA ASN A 306 6.80 6.55 -7.70
C ASN A 306 7.08 5.04 -7.58
N HIS A 307 6.54 4.24 -8.49
CA HIS A 307 6.71 2.79 -8.53
C HIS A 307 7.92 2.36 -9.37
N GLY A 308 8.66 1.33 -8.91
CA GLY A 308 9.73 0.71 -9.69
C GLY A 308 9.24 0.14 -11.03
N PRO A 309 10.07 0.10 -12.06
CA PRO A 309 11.49 0.41 -12.14
C PRO A 309 11.83 1.90 -12.41
N TYR A 310 10.96 2.84 -12.07
CA TYR A 310 11.17 4.30 -12.14
C TYR A 310 11.43 4.79 -13.58
N LYS A 311 10.70 4.24 -14.54
CA LYS A 311 10.78 4.60 -15.96
C LYS A 311 9.77 5.70 -16.25
N MET A 312 10.25 6.95 -16.28
CA MET A 312 9.50 8.13 -16.69
C MET A 312 10.29 8.90 -17.74
N GLU A 313 9.62 9.79 -18.44
CA GLU A 313 10.26 10.70 -19.38
C GLU A 313 11.15 11.70 -18.63
N ASP A 314 12.44 11.78 -19.03
CA ASP A 314 13.43 12.63 -18.36
C ASP A 314 13.00 14.12 -18.35
N SER A 315 12.24 14.55 -19.36
CA SER A 315 11.69 15.91 -19.46
C SER A 315 10.73 16.28 -18.33
N LEU A 316 10.07 15.30 -17.71
CA LEU A 316 9.11 15.51 -16.62
C LEU A 316 9.77 15.51 -15.23
N LEU A 317 10.94 14.89 -15.12
CA LEU A 317 11.57 14.71 -13.82
C LEU A 317 12.15 16.00 -13.24
N ASP A 318 12.53 16.97 -14.08
CA ASP A 318 13.14 18.26 -13.67
C ASP A 318 14.18 18.05 -12.54
N TYR A 319 15.07 17.06 -12.76
CA TYR A 319 16.01 16.60 -11.76
C TYR A 319 17.44 16.64 -12.29
N ASP A 320 18.21 17.60 -11.78
CA ASP A 320 19.64 17.69 -12.00
C ASP A 320 20.34 17.55 -10.65
N PRO A 321 21.07 16.45 -10.39
CA PRO A 321 21.71 16.22 -9.09
C PRO A 321 22.60 17.39 -8.64
N GLU A 322 23.27 18.05 -9.56
CA GLU A 322 24.16 19.18 -9.23
C GLU A 322 23.39 20.43 -8.77
N LYS A 323 22.16 20.59 -9.23
CA LYS A 323 21.30 21.72 -8.82
C LYS A 323 20.43 21.39 -7.63
N VAL A 324 19.88 20.18 -7.60
CA VAL A 324 18.93 19.75 -6.55
C VAL A 324 19.66 19.38 -5.26
N MET A 325 20.84 18.80 -5.39
CA MET A 325 21.63 18.29 -4.27
C MET A 325 23.11 18.78 -4.33
N PRO A 326 23.36 20.08 -4.33
CA PRO A 326 24.71 20.62 -4.54
C PRO A 326 25.72 20.15 -3.47
N ASN A 327 25.26 19.87 -2.26
CA ASN A 327 26.08 19.49 -1.12
C ASN A 327 26.28 17.97 -0.97
N LEU A 328 25.69 17.16 -1.85
CA LEU A 328 25.90 15.70 -1.80
C LEU A 328 27.24 15.30 -2.39
N GLY A 329 27.79 14.22 -1.86
CA GLY A 329 29.02 13.62 -2.39
C GLY A 329 28.84 12.97 -3.75
N ASP A 330 29.96 12.80 -4.45
CA ASP A 330 29.99 12.26 -5.82
C ASP A 330 29.50 10.83 -5.93
N ASP A 331 29.55 10.06 -4.84
CA ASP A 331 29.04 8.69 -4.76
C ASP A 331 27.54 8.62 -5.04
N LEU A 332 26.76 9.60 -4.54
CA LEU A 332 25.33 9.70 -4.82
C LEU A 332 25.06 10.35 -6.17
N LYS A 333 25.73 11.46 -6.48
CA LYS A 333 25.52 12.20 -7.73
C LYS A 333 25.82 11.34 -8.96
N SER A 334 26.83 10.49 -8.91
CA SER A 334 27.20 9.59 -10.00
C SER A 334 26.33 8.33 -10.13
N ASN A 335 25.53 8.00 -9.12
CA ASN A 335 24.70 6.79 -9.12
C ASN A 335 23.43 6.98 -9.93
N LYS A 336 23.47 6.65 -11.22
CA LYS A 336 22.35 6.83 -12.16
C LYS A 336 21.05 6.15 -11.71
N LYS A 337 21.14 4.95 -11.14
CA LYS A 337 19.95 4.23 -10.66
C LYS A 337 19.32 5.00 -9.50
N ARG A 338 20.11 5.35 -8.49
CA ARG A 338 19.63 6.10 -7.32
C ARG A 338 19.06 7.47 -7.72
N ASN A 339 19.74 8.19 -8.60
CA ASN A 339 19.25 9.47 -9.08
C ASN A 339 17.88 9.35 -9.78
N LYS A 340 17.65 8.27 -10.50
CA LYS A 340 16.37 8.02 -11.15
C LYS A 340 15.25 7.77 -10.12
N GLU A 341 15.52 7.00 -9.09
CA GLU A 341 14.62 6.75 -7.98
C GLU A 341 14.26 8.07 -7.26
N LEU A 342 15.27 8.86 -6.90
CA LEU A 342 15.08 10.15 -6.23
C LEU A 342 14.34 11.17 -7.11
N ALA A 343 14.63 11.19 -8.40
CA ALA A 343 13.96 12.05 -9.36
C ALA A 343 12.47 11.73 -9.47
N THR A 344 12.12 10.45 -9.54
CA THR A 344 10.73 10.01 -9.61
C THR A 344 9.98 10.31 -8.31
N TYR A 345 10.63 10.12 -7.16
CA TYR A 345 10.05 10.49 -5.86
C TYR A 345 9.80 12.01 -5.79
N ARG A 346 10.78 12.82 -6.17
CA ARG A 346 10.63 14.29 -6.24
C ARG A 346 9.50 14.73 -7.16
N TYR A 347 9.36 14.07 -8.30
CA TYR A 347 8.27 14.32 -9.23
C TYR A 347 6.90 14.05 -8.60
N SER A 348 6.73 12.89 -7.97
CA SER A 348 5.49 12.49 -7.31
C SER A 348 5.15 13.44 -6.14
N ASP A 349 6.14 13.82 -5.32
CA ASP A 349 5.98 14.81 -4.26
C ASP A 349 5.44 16.14 -4.82
N LYS A 350 6.05 16.67 -5.88
CA LYS A 350 5.58 17.91 -6.52
C LYS A 350 4.14 17.79 -7.02
N ALA A 351 3.80 16.66 -7.67
CA ALA A 351 2.46 16.46 -8.21
C ALA A 351 1.41 16.42 -7.08
N ILE A 352 1.66 15.64 -6.02
CA ILE A 352 0.78 15.52 -4.86
C ILE A 352 0.59 16.87 -4.17
N PHE A 353 1.66 17.61 -3.89
CA PHE A 353 1.53 18.85 -3.11
C PHE A 353 1.11 20.06 -3.94
N ASN A 354 1.26 20.05 -5.24
CA ASN A 354 0.56 21.00 -6.13
C ASN A 354 -0.96 20.80 -6.03
N PHE A 355 -1.43 19.55 -6.10
CA PHE A 355 -2.84 19.21 -5.90
C PHE A 355 -3.34 19.61 -4.52
N VAL A 356 -2.61 19.26 -3.46
CA VAL A 356 -2.98 19.62 -2.07
C VAL A 356 -3.12 21.14 -1.92
N ASN A 357 -2.18 21.92 -2.47
CA ASN A 357 -2.23 23.37 -2.39
C ASN A 357 -3.41 23.96 -3.18
N ALA A 358 -3.70 23.44 -4.37
CA ALA A 358 -4.87 23.83 -5.14
C ALA A 358 -6.19 23.53 -4.42
N MET A 359 -6.28 22.36 -3.77
CA MET A 359 -7.46 21.99 -2.98
C MET A 359 -7.59 22.83 -1.69
N LYS A 360 -6.49 23.18 -1.04
CA LYS A 360 -6.48 24.09 0.13
C LYS A 360 -6.94 25.51 -0.25
N GLU A 361 -6.59 25.97 -1.42
CA GLU A 361 -7.04 27.26 -1.93
C GLU A 361 -8.54 27.23 -2.25
N ALA A 362 -9.01 26.18 -2.90
CA ALA A 362 -10.41 26.03 -3.29
C ALA A 362 -11.34 25.72 -2.10
N PHE A 363 -10.87 24.93 -1.15
CA PHE A 363 -11.63 24.39 -0.02
C PHE A 363 -10.80 24.47 1.27
N PRO A 364 -10.64 25.69 1.84
CA PRO A 364 -9.69 25.95 2.94
C PRO A 364 -9.99 25.16 4.23
N ASP A 365 -11.24 24.78 4.45
CA ASP A 365 -11.69 24.04 5.65
C ASP A 365 -11.66 22.51 5.46
N SER A 366 -10.96 22.01 4.45
CA SER A 366 -10.84 20.58 4.21
C SER A 366 -9.92 19.89 5.23
N LEU A 367 -10.23 18.62 5.49
CA LEU A 367 -9.32 17.74 6.23
C LEU A 367 -8.45 16.97 5.23
N PHE A 368 -7.15 17.09 5.38
CA PHE A 368 -6.16 16.35 4.62
C PHE A 368 -5.50 15.27 5.47
N VAL A 369 -5.47 14.06 4.95
CA VAL A 369 -4.70 12.93 5.49
C VAL A 369 -3.73 12.51 4.40
N VAL A 370 -2.43 12.48 4.71
CA VAL A 370 -1.37 12.10 3.77
C VAL A 370 -0.56 10.97 4.36
N THR A 371 -0.46 9.89 3.62
CA THR A 371 0.36 8.72 3.97
C THR A 371 0.98 8.11 2.70
N GLY A 372 1.98 7.24 2.86
CA GLY A 372 2.39 6.33 1.80
C GLY A 372 1.69 4.99 1.96
N ASP A 373 1.51 4.22 0.90
CA ASP A 373 0.97 2.87 0.99
C ASP A 373 1.93 1.92 1.75
N HIS A 374 3.22 2.10 1.59
CA HIS A 374 4.30 1.46 2.37
C HIS A 374 5.58 2.30 2.27
N SER A 375 6.64 1.87 2.97
CA SER A 375 7.96 2.44 2.81
C SER A 375 8.59 2.00 1.49
N ASN A 376 9.62 2.70 1.13
CA ASN A 376 10.38 2.46 -0.07
C ASN A 376 11.47 1.40 0.17
N LEU A 377 11.38 0.27 -0.54
CA LEU A 377 12.26 -0.88 -0.36
C LEU A 377 13.68 -0.72 -0.94
N PHE A 378 13.95 0.29 -1.76
CA PHE A 378 15.32 0.54 -2.23
C PHE A 378 16.19 1.25 -1.19
N GLY A 379 15.59 1.51 -0.07
CA GLY A 379 16.25 1.90 1.12
C GLY A 379 16.67 3.35 1.19
N SER A 380 16.90 3.77 2.39
CA SER A 380 17.42 5.09 2.70
C SER A 380 18.81 5.28 2.09
N LEU A 381 19.34 6.47 2.18
CA LEU A 381 20.68 6.82 1.74
C LEU A 381 21.75 6.50 2.78
N ASN A 382 21.49 5.53 3.64
CA ASN A 382 22.44 5.05 4.65
C ASN A 382 23.70 4.45 4.00
N ASN A 383 24.82 4.49 4.70
CA ASN A 383 26.13 4.06 4.20
C ASN A 383 26.59 4.79 2.92
N THR A 384 26.17 6.02 2.76
CA THR A 384 26.60 6.93 1.70
C THR A 384 27.41 8.09 2.31
N SER A 385 27.83 9.04 1.48
CA SER A 385 28.46 10.29 1.95
C SER A 385 27.55 11.09 2.89
N LEU A 386 26.23 10.91 2.81
CA LEU A 386 25.25 11.62 3.63
C LEU A 386 25.14 11.04 5.04
N ILE A 387 25.00 9.72 5.15
CA ILE A 387 24.86 9.00 6.43
C ILE A 387 25.68 7.72 6.40
N GLN A 388 26.52 7.56 7.41
CA GLN A 388 27.39 6.39 7.57
C GLN A 388 26.80 5.43 8.62
N ARG A 389 25.70 4.80 8.28
CA ARG A 389 25.07 3.73 9.08
C ARG A 389 24.32 2.73 8.21
N ASP A 390 24.12 1.54 8.74
CA ASP A 390 23.27 0.54 8.10
C ASP A 390 21.79 0.92 8.15
N TYR A 391 20.97 0.23 7.35
CA TYR A 391 19.55 0.32 7.41
C TYR A 391 19.03 -0.07 8.79
N THR A 392 17.98 0.62 9.21
CA THR A 392 17.15 0.21 10.36
C THR A 392 15.80 -0.34 9.88
N LEU A 393 15.13 -1.07 10.77
CA LEU A 393 13.76 -1.52 10.51
C LEU A 393 12.82 -0.33 10.29
N ARG A 394 13.05 0.79 11.00
CA ARG A 394 12.31 2.04 10.80
C ARG A 394 12.44 2.56 9.37
N ASP A 395 13.65 2.62 8.83
CA ASP A 395 13.88 3.07 7.46
C ASP A 395 13.22 2.14 6.44
N THR A 396 13.21 0.84 6.76
CA THR A 396 12.68 -0.19 5.86
C THR A 396 11.16 -0.20 5.82
N PHE A 397 10.49 -0.02 6.97
CA PHE A 397 9.06 -0.29 7.08
C PHE A 397 8.19 0.93 7.37
N CYS A 398 8.67 1.96 8.10
CA CYS A 398 7.82 3.08 8.44
C CYS A 398 7.48 3.97 7.23
N THR A 399 6.22 4.32 7.12
CA THR A 399 5.70 5.32 6.19
C THR A 399 5.27 6.59 6.95
N VAL A 400 4.82 7.62 6.26
CA VAL A 400 4.38 8.87 6.88
C VAL A 400 2.92 8.78 7.33
N GLY A 401 2.61 9.42 8.44
CA GLY A 401 1.25 9.63 8.92
C GLY A 401 1.06 11.12 9.27
N LEU A 402 0.42 11.87 8.38
CA LEU A 402 0.24 13.32 8.49
C LEU A 402 -1.23 13.69 8.34
N LEU A 403 -1.73 14.55 9.25
CA LEU A 403 -3.08 15.08 9.19
C LEU A 403 -3.03 16.60 9.26
N GLN A 404 -3.81 17.30 8.44
CA GLN A 404 -3.87 18.76 8.43
C GLN A 404 -5.30 19.25 8.37
N HIS A 405 -5.61 20.20 9.25
CA HIS A 405 -6.85 20.98 9.23
C HIS A 405 -6.62 22.34 9.90
N PRO A 406 -7.25 23.45 9.47
CA PRO A 406 -7.04 24.76 10.07
C PRO A 406 -7.24 24.86 11.60
N ALA A 407 -8.11 24.02 12.14
CA ALA A 407 -8.35 23.95 13.59
C ALA A 407 -7.29 23.13 14.36
N PHE A 408 -6.39 22.42 13.68
CA PHE A 408 -5.35 21.64 14.35
C PHE A 408 -4.16 22.50 14.73
N THR A 409 -3.49 22.07 15.78
CA THR A 409 -2.16 22.53 16.19
C THR A 409 -1.22 21.34 16.28
N LYS A 410 0.07 21.56 16.43
CA LYS A 410 1.06 20.47 16.58
C LYS A 410 0.73 19.53 17.74
N ASP A 411 0.03 20.00 18.74
CA ASP A 411 -0.33 19.25 19.95
C ASP A 411 -1.75 18.63 19.90
N THR A 412 -2.45 18.77 18.77
CA THR A 412 -3.81 18.24 18.63
C THR A 412 -3.84 16.70 18.70
N ILE A 413 -2.82 16.05 18.17
CA ILE A 413 -2.58 14.63 18.28
C ILE A 413 -1.16 14.46 18.81
N THR A 414 -1.01 13.73 19.90
CA THR A 414 0.28 13.48 20.56
C THR A 414 0.66 12.00 20.55
N ALA A 415 -0.05 11.19 19.77
CA ALA A 415 0.22 9.77 19.61
C ALA A 415 1.66 9.54 19.14
N PRO A 416 2.52 8.83 19.90
CA PRO A 416 3.91 8.61 19.53
C PRO A 416 4.08 7.54 18.45
N ILE A 417 3.07 6.70 18.29
CA ILE A 417 3.01 5.61 17.32
C ILE A 417 1.63 5.57 16.66
N GLY A 418 1.55 5.01 15.49
CA GLY A 418 0.30 4.82 14.75
C GLY A 418 0.44 3.84 13.59
N THR A 419 -0.65 3.53 12.96
CA THR A 419 -0.72 2.67 11.77
C THR A 419 -1.81 3.19 10.83
N HIS A 420 -1.82 2.74 9.59
CA HIS A 420 -2.89 3.02 8.63
C HIS A 420 -4.29 2.79 9.24
N MET A 421 -4.42 1.73 10.06
CA MET A 421 -5.70 1.40 10.68
C MET A 421 -6.17 2.47 11.68
N SER A 422 -5.27 3.30 12.22
CA SER A 422 -5.60 4.40 13.11
C SER A 422 -6.20 5.62 12.38
N LEU A 423 -6.01 5.73 11.06
CA LEU A 423 -6.42 6.92 10.30
C LEU A 423 -7.94 7.05 10.19
N MET A 424 -8.63 5.96 9.87
CA MET A 424 -10.10 5.98 9.76
C MET A 424 -10.78 6.37 11.09
N PRO A 425 -10.52 5.72 12.23
CA PRO A 425 -11.13 6.13 13.50
C PRO A 425 -10.76 7.56 13.87
N THR A 426 -9.58 8.06 13.49
CA THR A 426 -9.18 9.45 13.71
C THR A 426 -10.00 10.42 12.89
N ILE A 427 -10.27 10.13 11.62
CA ILE A 427 -11.17 10.95 10.79
C ILE A 427 -12.56 10.97 11.39
N ILE A 428 -13.09 9.81 11.82
CA ILE A 428 -14.42 9.72 12.42
C ILE A 428 -14.49 10.54 13.72
N GLU A 429 -13.52 10.36 14.63
CA GLU A 429 -13.47 11.13 15.90
C GLU A 429 -13.26 12.65 15.68
N ALA A 430 -12.68 13.04 14.53
CA ALA A 430 -12.57 14.46 14.20
C ALA A 430 -13.91 15.10 13.85
N ILE A 431 -14.83 14.38 13.18
CA ILE A 431 -16.01 14.97 12.53
C ILE A 431 -17.36 14.44 13.04
N ALA A 432 -17.38 13.25 13.66
CA ALA A 432 -18.61 12.57 13.99
C ALA A 432 -19.34 13.25 15.17
N PRO A 433 -20.67 13.31 15.15
CA PRO A 433 -21.45 13.78 16.29
C PRO A 433 -21.27 12.83 17.49
N LYS A 434 -21.38 13.39 18.69
CA LYS A 434 -21.33 12.60 19.92
C LYS A 434 -22.36 11.47 19.90
N GLY A 435 -21.92 10.26 20.22
CA GLY A 435 -22.77 9.08 20.25
C GLY A 435 -22.86 8.34 18.90
N PHE A 436 -22.15 8.80 17.88
CA PHE A 436 -22.06 8.05 16.61
C PHE A 436 -21.30 6.74 16.84
N GLU A 437 -21.96 5.62 16.55
CA GLU A 437 -21.36 4.29 16.63
C GLU A 437 -20.60 3.96 15.35
N TYR A 438 -19.36 3.51 15.51
CA TYR A 438 -18.50 3.08 14.39
C TYR A 438 -17.68 1.86 14.79
N TYR A 439 -16.96 1.28 13.85
CA TYR A 439 -16.20 0.05 14.05
C TYR A 439 -14.74 0.25 13.63
N SER A 440 -13.81 -0.10 14.54
CA SER A 440 -12.38 -0.01 14.28
C SER A 440 -11.62 -1.02 15.14
N ILE A 441 -10.62 -1.67 14.52
CA ILE A 441 -9.76 -2.65 15.19
C ILE A 441 -8.69 -1.99 16.07
N VAL A 442 -8.40 -0.71 15.89
CA VAL A 442 -7.42 0.05 16.69
C VAL A 442 -8.00 1.39 17.13
N PRO A 443 -7.45 2.03 18.17
CA PRO A 443 -7.90 3.34 18.62
C PRO A 443 -7.65 4.46 17.59
N SER A 444 -8.42 5.54 17.74
CA SER A 444 -8.12 6.82 17.10
C SER A 444 -6.79 7.38 17.62
N LEU A 445 -6.07 8.15 16.82
CA LEU A 445 -4.85 8.85 17.25
C LEU A 445 -5.14 9.96 18.31
N PHE A 446 -6.40 10.33 18.50
CA PHE A 446 -6.81 11.21 19.59
C PHE A 446 -6.91 10.50 20.95
N ASP A 447 -7.01 9.18 20.93
CA ASP A 447 -7.15 8.36 22.13
C ASP A 447 -5.78 7.92 22.65
N GLU A 448 -5.76 7.41 23.88
CA GLU A 448 -4.56 6.76 24.43
C GLU A 448 -4.17 5.57 23.54
N GLN A 449 -2.90 5.54 23.13
CA GLN A 449 -2.38 4.46 22.32
C GLN A 449 -1.93 3.30 23.21
N PRO A 450 -2.00 2.05 22.73
CA PRO A 450 -1.40 0.93 23.43
C PRO A 450 0.11 1.10 23.54
N ASP A 451 0.73 0.52 24.56
CA ASP A 451 2.20 0.53 24.74
C ASP A 451 2.92 -0.10 23.53
N THR A 452 2.31 -1.10 22.92
CA THR A 452 2.80 -1.77 21.72
C THR A 452 1.66 -1.86 20.70
N LEU A 453 1.94 -1.41 19.48
CA LEU A 453 1.09 -1.58 18.31
C LEU A 453 1.66 -2.73 17.46
N VAL A 454 0.82 -3.71 17.13
CA VAL A 454 1.20 -4.86 16.33
C VAL A 454 0.39 -4.89 15.04
N THR A 455 1.07 -5.11 13.93
CA THR A 455 0.49 -5.43 12.63
C THR A 455 0.79 -6.90 12.29
N PRO A 456 0.23 -7.48 11.24
CA PRO A 456 0.62 -8.83 10.81
C PRO A 456 2.10 -8.99 10.43
N TYR A 457 2.85 -7.88 10.33
CA TYR A 457 4.22 -7.85 9.81
C TYR A 457 5.23 -7.28 10.79
N GLN A 458 4.88 -6.20 11.50
CA GLN A 458 5.76 -5.50 12.43
C GLN A 458 5.05 -5.18 13.73
N TRP A 459 5.83 -4.97 14.77
CA TRP A 459 5.39 -4.36 16.01
C TRP A 459 6.18 -3.07 16.28
N ILE A 460 5.57 -2.13 17.01
CA ILE A 460 6.17 -0.84 17.33
C ILE A 460 5.72 -0.37 18.72
N THR A 461 6.68 0.16 19.47
CA THR A 461 6.48 0.93 20.71
C THR A 461 6.95 2.37 20.47
N PRO A 462 6.78 3.31 21.39
CA PRO A 462 7.35 4.65 21.26
C PRO A 462 8.88 4.69 21.01
N HIS A 463 9.60 3.64 21.37
CA HIS A 463 11.07 3.63 21.34
C HIS A 463 11.72 2.50 20.51
N MET A 464 10.98 1.46 20.24
CA MET A 464 11.47 0.25 19.62
C MET A 464 10.52 -0.26 18.57
N MET A 465 11.03 -1.01 17.60
CA MET A 465 10.23 -1.77 16.65
C MET A 465 10.92 -3.07 16.26
N GLY A 466 10.15 -4.02 15.78
CA GLY A 466 10.63 -5.30 15.29
C GLY A 466 9.78 -5.86 14.16
N ASP A 467 10.36 -6.80 13.42
CA ASP A 467 9.62 -7.66 12.49
C ASP A 467 9.06 -8.85 13.28
N VAL A 468 7.79 -9.17 13.10
CA VAL A 468 7.09 -10.24 13.85
C VAL A 468 7.64 -11.65 13.60
N ARG A 469 8.48 -11.83 12.57
CA ARG A 469 9.16 -13.09 12.25
C ARG A 469 10.51 -13.24 12.90
N MET A 470 10.96 -12.23 13.62
CA MET A 470 12.30 -12.14 14.22
C MET A 470 12.19 -11.89 15.72
N ASP A 471 13.05 -12.51 16.51
CA ASP A 471 13.12 -12.39 17.96
C ASP A 471 14.02 -11.23 18.42
N TYR A 472 14.08 -10.18 17.61
CA TYR A 472 14.80 -8.97 17.94
C TYR A 472 14.06 -7.71 17.49
N GLY A 473 14.43 -6.60 18.08
CA GLY A 473 13.96 -5.27 17.69
C GLY A 473 15.09 -4.26 17.66
N GLU A 474 14.82 -3.14 17.05
CA GLU A 474 15.74 -2.01 16.92
C GLU A 474 15.11 -0.74 17.50
N SER A 475 15.96 0.24 17.85
CA SER A 475 15.50 1.57 18.19
C SER A 475 14.81 2.21 16.98
N ASN A 476 13.58 2.70 17.17
CA ASN A 476 12.86 3.50 16.18
C ASN A 476 13.07 5.00 16.34
N ILE A 477 13.94 5.40 17.26
CA ILE A 477 14.39 6.79 17.41
C ILE A 477 15.40 7.05 16.30
N PRO A 478 15.22 8.07 15.44
CA PRO A 478 16.18 8.40 14.41
C PRO A 478 17.57 8.61 14.99
N SER A 479 18.51 7.77 14.61
CA SER A 479 19.90 7.91 14.99
C SER A 479 20.78 7.98 13.76
N TYR A 480 21.52 9.06 13.61
CA TYR A 480 22.47 9.29 12.51
C TYR A 480 23.90 8.87 12.88
N LYS A 481 24.02 8.12 13.95
CA LYS A 481 25.27 7.45 14.37
C LYS A 481 25.15 5.96 14.05
N PRO A 482 26.27 5.23 14.01
CA PRO A 482 26.22 3.78 13.92
C PRO A 482 25.22 3.20 14.93
N VAL A 483 24.32 2.36 14.46
CA VAL A 483 23.28 1.76 15.30
C VAL A 483 23.94 0.77 16.27
N GLU A 484 23.51 0.78 17.54
CA GLU A 484 23.93 -0.25 18.49
C GLU A 484 23.46 -1.63 17.99
N PRO A 485 24.18 -2.70 18.35
CA PRO A 485 23.78 -4.05 17.98
C PRO A 485 22.33 -4.34 18.35
N ILE A 486 21.63 -5.04 17.47
CA ILE A 486 20.27 -5.53 17.67
C ILE A 486 20.20 -6.30 19.00
N ARG A 487 19.23 -5.93 19.84
CA ARG A 487 19.04 -6.59 21.14
C ARG A 487 17.94 -7.63 21.01
N PRO A 488 18.09 -8.82 21.59
CA PRO A 488 16.97 -9.75 21.75
C PRO A 488 15.84 -9.08 22.54
N ILE A 489 14.63 -9.19 22.02
CA ILE A 489 13.41 -8.64 22.66
C ILE A 489 12.31 -9.69 22.55
N ASP A 490 11.28 -9.56 23.38
CA ASP A 490 10.09 -10.38 23.29
C ASP A 490 9.52 -10.34 21.88
N ASN A 491 9.29 -11.52 21.33
CA ASN A 491 8.78 -11.70 19.98
C ASN A 491 7.26 -11.51 19.98
N HIS A 492 6.76 -10.66 19.10
CA HIS A 492 5.33 -10.46 18.88
C HIS A 492 4.78 -11.32 17.73
N GLY A 493 5.43 -12.42 17.39
CA GLY A 493 4.97 -13.35 16.33
C GLY A 493 3.60 -13.96 16.63
N ASP A 494 3.32 -14.23 17.90
CA ASP A 494 2.00 -14.74 18.32
C ASP A 494 0.92 -13.65 18.15
N ASP A 495 1.21 -12.41 18.49
CA ASP A 495 0.29 -11.27 18.30
C ASP A 495 -0.05 -11.07 16.82
N ALA A 496 0.92 -11.20 15.92
CA ALA A 496 0.70 -11.11 14.48
C ALA A 496 -0.15 -12.28 13.95
N ARG A 497 0.07 -13.48 14.49
CA ARG A 497 -0.77 -14.65 14.22
C ARG A 497 -2.20 -14.43 14.69
N ASP A 498 -2.38 -13.84 15.86
CA ASP A 498 -3.68 -13.50 16.42
C ASP A 498 -4.42 -12.48 15.54
N TRP A 499 -3.75 -11.45 15.00
CA TRP A 499 -4.37 -10.55 14.03
C TRP A 499 -4.83 -11.27 12.76
N THR A 500 -4.03 -12.20 12.26
CA THR A 500 -4.43 -13.04 11.11
C THR A 500 -5.66 -13.87 11.45
N LEU A 501 -5.66 -14.48 12.63
CA LEU A 501 -6.76 -15.29 13.14
C LEU A 501 -8.05 -14.48 13.28
N LEU A 502 -7.97 -13.31 13.92
CA LEU A 502 -9.14 -12.44 14.13
C LEU A 502 -9.68 -11.91 12.81
N THR A 503 -8.81 -11.57 11.86
CA THR A 503 -9.22 -11.16 10.52
C THR A 503 -10.00 -12.30 9.85
N MET A 504 -9.45 -13.52 9.84
CA MET A 504 -10.10 -14.67 9.24
C MET A 504 -11.43 -15.02 9.90
N TRP A 505 -11.52 -14.90 11.22
CA TRP A 505 -12.76 -15.12 11.95
C TRP A 505 -13.81 -14.02 11.70
N TYR A 506 -13.39 -12.76 11.59
CA TYR A 506 -14.28 -11.64 11.32
C TYR A 506 -14.85 -11.69 9.90
N ILE A 507 -14.04 -12.16 8.98
CA ILE A 507 -14.42 -12.38 7.58
C ILE A 507 -15.36 -13.59 7.47
#